data_3d475e30baaa955b322075ff0d6afb96
#
_entry.id   3d475e30baaa955b322075ff0d6afb96
#
_cell.length_a   1.000
_cell.length_b   1.000
_cell.length_c   1.000
_cell.angle_alpha   90.00
_cell.angle_beta   90.00
_cell.angle_gamma   90.00
#
_symmetry.space_group_name_H-M   'P 1'
#
loop_
_entity.id
_entity.type
_entity.pdbx_description
1 polymer ?
#
loop_
_entity_poly.entity_id
_entity_poly.type
_entity_poly.pdbx_seq_one_letter_code
_entity_poly.pdbx_strand_id
1 'polypeptide(L)'
;MLKGLTRAGLGAIENDEQFLKLASDAGFDSVDLNAKALIEQYGQEGAIELFQRYNLQLGSIDLPIEWRADEEAFLAGLPALTEAAAAARKLGCTRCCTYVLPSTDQMPAHFMALATRRLRICAQVLGAYRIRLGLEFVGPHHLRTAWKHPFIWTMQDTLDWIDAIGEPNVGLLLDAYHWHTNSLTVTDLERLQPHQIVHVHLNDAKDLPVDQILDNDRIYPGEGIIDLPGFLHALNKIGYTDFVTQEILTPSAPTESPEELVQRSKKGYAQVFSAAGL
;
A
#
# COMPACT_ATOMS: atom_id res chain seq x y z
N MET A 1 -11.26 12.29 0.79
CA MET A 1 -10.37 11.11 1.00
C MET A 1 -10.14 10.94 2.49
N LEU A 2 -10.02 9.70 2.94
CA LEU A 2 -9.79 9.31 4.34
C LEU A 2 -8.28 9.16 4.57
N LYS A 3 -7.79 9.52 5.76
CA LYS A 3 -6.36 9.52 6.10
C LYS A 3 -6.00 8.24 6.85
N GLY A 4 -4.96 7.54 6.41
CA GLY A 4 -4.50 6.29 7.01
C GLY A 4 -3.05 6.31 7.47
N LEU A 5 -2.69 5.35 8.32
CA LEU A 5 -1.32 5.09 8.76
C LEU A 5 -0.95 3.62 8.60
N THR A 6 0.28 3.36 8.17
CA THR A 6 1.01 2.12 8.46
C THR A 6 1.94 2.35 9.66
N ARG A 7 2.56 1.28 10.16
CA ARG A 7 3.62 1.40 11.17
C ARG A 7 4.97 1.86 10.60
N ALA A 8 5.12 1.82 9.29
CA ALA A 8 6.36 2.20 8.62
C ALA A 8 6.72 3.66 8.93
N GLY A 9 7.95 3.89 9.41
CA GLY A 9 8.43 5.20 9.78
C GLY A 9 7.94 5.72 11.15
N LEU A 10 7.20 4.94 11.94
CA LEU A 10 6.66 5.41 13.22
C LEU A 10 7.43 4.91 14.45
N GLY A 11 8.66 4.40 14.26
CA GLY A 11 9.51 3.96 15.36
C GLY A 11 9.04 2.65 16.01
N ALA A 12 9.40 2.46 17.28
CA ALA A 12 9.10 1.26 18.03
C ALA A 12 7.72 1.34 18.71
N ILE A 13 6.70 0.82 18.05
CA ILE A 13 5.34 0.69 18.60
C ILE A 13 5.21 -0.69 19.26
N GLU A 14 4.86 -0.72 20.55
CA GLU A 14 4.87 -1.93 21.38
C GLU A 14 3.82 -2.96 20.96
N ASN A 15 2.60 -2.51 20.61
CA ASN A 15 1.49 -3.39 20.28
C ASN A 15 0.45 -2.69 19.39
N ASP A 16 -0.56 -3.45 18.93
CA ASP A 16 -1.60 -2.93 18.05
C ASP A 16 -2.49 -1.89 18.74
N GLU A 17 -2.81 -2.05 20.02
CA GLU A 17 -3.66 -1.11 20.74
C GLU A 17 -2.99 0.26 20.90
N GLN A 18 -1.68 0.31 21.19
CA GLN A 18 -0.91 1.56 21.18
C GLN A 18 -0.96 2.24 19.80
N PHE A 19 -0.79 1.46 18.72
CA PHE A 19 -0.85 2.01 17.37
C PHE A 19 -2.22 2.59 17.03
N LEU A 20 -3.31 1.87 17.33
CA LEU A 20 -4.67 2.35 17.16
C LEU A 20 -4.92 3.64 17.96
N LYS A 21 -4.48 3.68 19.21
CA LYS A 21 -4.59 4.87 20.06
C LYS A 21 -3.87 6.07 19.46
N LEU A 22 -2.62 5.89 19.03
CA LEU A 22 -1.82 6.96 18.42
C LEU A 22 -2.45 7.50 17.14
N ALA A 23 -2.94 6.63 16.27
CA ALA A 23 -3.63 7.00 15.03
C ALA A 23 -4.91 7.78 15.32
N SER A 24 -5.73 7.30 16.27
CA SER A 24 -6.97 7.95 16.69
C SER A 24 -6.73 9.34 17.31
N ASP A 25 -5.79 9.44 18.26
CA ASP A 25 -5.45 10.71 18.93
C ASP A 25 -4.91 11.76 17.93
N ALA A 26 -4.28 11.29 16.86
CA ALA A 26 -3.80 12.16 15.79
C ALA A 26 -4.89 12.54 14.77
N GLY A 27 -6.06 11.88 14.79
CA GLY A 27 -7.20 12.16 13.90
C GLY A 27 -7.06 11.50 12.53
N PHE A 28 -6.42 10.33 12.46
CA PHE A 28 -6.48 9.46 11.29
C PHE A 28 -7.79 8.65 11.28
N ASP A 29 -8.20 8.21 10.10
CA ASP A 29 -9.45 7.48 9.86
C ASP A 29 -9.23 5.97 9.78
N SER A 30 -8.00 5.53 9.44
CA SER A 30 -7.67 4.12 9.24
C SER A 30 -6.23 3.76 9.60
N VAL A 31 -6.01 2.48 9.75
CA VAL A 31 -4.68 1.86 9.86
C VAL A 31 -4.61 0.60 8.99
N ASP A 32 -3.42 0.27 8.50
CA ASP A 32 -3.16 -0.98 7.81
C ASP A 32 -2.49 -1.96 8.78
N LEU A 33 -3.13 -3.11 8.99
CA LEU A 33 -2.72 -4.11 9.98
C LEU A 33 -3.05 -5.54 9.51
N ASN A 34 -2.44 -6.52 10.16
CA ASN A 34 -2.73 -7.93 9.92
C ASN A 34 -4.04 -8.34 10.63
N ALA A 35 -5.11 -8.46 9.87
CA ALA A 35 -6.44 -8.81 10.38
C ALA A 35 -6.48 -10.17 11.11
N LYS A 36 -5.72 -11.17 10.62
CA LYS A 36 -5.67 -12.50 11.24
C LYS A 36 -5.01 -12.42 12.61
N ALA A 37 -3.86 -11.77 12.71
CA ALA A 37 -3.15 -11.58 13.98
C ALA A 37 -4.02 -10.84 15.02
N LEU A 38 -4.77 -9.81 14.60
CA LEU A 38 -5.71 -9.11 15.48
C LEU A 38 -6.79 -10.05 16.03
N ILE A 39 -7.40 -10.87 15.19
CA ILE A 39 -8.43 -11.83 15.63
C ILE A 39 -7.81 -12.93 16.53
N GLU A 40 -6.62 -13.39 16.23
CA GLU A 40 -5.91 -14.36 17.08
C GLU A 40 -5.59 -13.80 18.46
N GLN A 41 -5.22 -12.52 18.54
CA GLN A 41 -4.83 -11.88 19.79
C GLN A 41 -6.02 -11.45 20.68
N TYR A 42 -7.05 -10.86 20.05
CA TYR A 42 -8.16 -10.20 20.80
C TYR A 42 -9.49 -10.96 20.67
N GLY A 43 -9.57 -12.02 19.87
CA GLY A 43 -10.82 -12.59 19.40
C GLY A 43 -11.52 -11.69 18.38
N GLN A 44 -12.51 -12.23 17.64
CA GLN A 44 -13.21 -11.45 16.64
C GLN A 44 -13.96 -10.24 17.23
N GLU A 45 -14.70 -10.45 18.31
CA GLU A 45 -15.47 -9.39 18.97
C GLU A 45 -14.54 -8.33 19.57
N GLY A 46 -13.48 -8.75 20.28
CA GLY A 46 -12.50 -7.83 20.86
C GLY A 46 -11.77 -7.00 19.80
N ALA A 47 -11.41 -7.57 18.65
CA ALA A 47 -10.81 -6.81 17.54
C ALA A 47 -11.79 -5.77 16.96
N ILE A 48 -13.07 -6.12 16.79
CA ILE A 48 -14.11 -5.17 16.34
C ILE A 48 -14.29 -4.05 17.37
N GLU A 49 -14.36 -4.38 18.67
CA GLU A 49 -14.48 -3.39 19.75
C GLU A 49 -13.29 -2.43 19.80
N LEU A 50 -12.06 -2.91 19.50
CA LEU A 50 -10.88 -2.05 19.42
C LEU A 50 -11.03 -0.99 18.32
N PHE A 51 -11.39 -1.38 17.11
CA PHE A 51 -11.62 -0.42 16.01
C PHE A 51 -12.75 0.55 16.34
N GLN A 52 -13.84 0.08 16.94
CA GLN A 52 -14.94 0.94 17.38
C GLN A 52 -14.52 1.93 18.47
N ARG A 53 -13.75 1.47 19.48
CA ARG A 53 -13.24 2.29 20.59
C ARG A 53 -12.41 3.47 20.10
N TYR A 54 -11.56 3.21 19.11
CA TYR A 54 -10.66 4.22 18.56
C TYR A 54 -11.23 4.94 17.33
N ASN A 55 -12.47 4.62 16.93
CA ASN A 55 -13.14 5.16 15.74
C ASN A 55 -12.26 5.07 14.47
N LEU A 56 -11.64 3.93 14.26
CA LEU A 56 -10.77 3.64 13.12
C LEU A 56 -11.34 2.54 12.24
N GLN A 57 -10.87 2.49 11.00
CA GLN A 57 -11.15 1.41 10.06
C GLN A 57 -9.86 0.64 9.74
N LEU A 58 -9.99 -0.64 9.40
CA LEU A 58 -8.89 -1.41 8.81
C LEU A 58 -8.82 -1.07 7.33
N GLY A 59 -7.80 -0.32 6.93
CA GLY A 59 -7.64 0.22 5.58
C GLY A 59 -7.28 -0.87 4.57
N SER A 60 -6.19 -1.59 4.82
CA SER A 60 -5.67 -2.65 3.96
C SER A 60 -4.99 -3.75 4.78
N ILE A 61 -4.84 -4.93 4.18
CA ILE A 61 -3.97 -6.02 4.64
C ILE A 61 -2.92 -6.33 3.58
N ASP A 62 -1.77 -6.87 3.99
CA ASP A 62 -0.79 -7.43 3.07
C ASP A 62 -1.26 -8.77 2.50
N LEU A 63 -0.86 -9.08 1.26
CA LEU A 63 -1.10 -10.37 0.64
C LEU A 63 -0.24 -11.45 1.32
N PRO A 64 -0.80 -12.37 2.11
CA PRO A 64 -0.04 -13.27 2.98
C PRO A 64 0.40 -14.54 2.25
N ILE A 65 0.76 -14.43 0.98
CA ILE A 65 1.22 -15.54 0.14
C ILE A 65 2.36 -15.06 -0.77
N GLU A 66 3.45 -15.83 -0.79
CA GLU A 66 4.59 -15.50 -1.65
C GLU A 66 4.35 -16.04 -3.08
N TRP A 67 3.68 -15.24 -3.87
CA TRP A 67 3.35 -15.56 -5.26
C TRP A 67 4.56 -15.60 -6.20
N ARG A 68 5.73 -15.09 -5.77
CA ARG A 68 7.00 -15.07 -6.52
C ARG A 68 7.82 -16.34 -6.31
N ALA A 69 7.51 -17.12 -5.26
CA ALA A 69 8.22 -18.36 -4.89
C ALA A 69 7.99 -19.50 -5.90
N ASP A 70 8.42 -20.71 -5.57
CA ASP A 70 8.11 -21.90 -6.35
C ASP A 70 6.63 -22.30 -6.23
N GLU A 71 6.22 -23.32 -7.01
CA GLU A 71 4.81 -23.75 -7.05
C GLU A 71 4.37 -24.42 -5.74
N GLU A 72 5.26 -25.15 -5.09
CA GLU A 72 4.95 -25.83 -3.83
C GLU A 72 4.68 -24.83 -2.72
N ALA A 73 5.55 -23.82 -2.56
CA ALA A 73 5.39 -22.75 -1.59
C ALA A 73 4.14 -21.92 -1.86
N PHE A 74 3.84 -21.62 -3.13
CA PHE A 74 2.61 -20.92 -3.50
C PHE A 74 1.36 -21.71 -3.11
N LEU A 75 1.28 -23.00 -3.49
CA LEU A 75 0.12 -23.84 -3.16
C LEU A 75 -0.03 -24.02 -1.64
N ALA A 76 1.07 -24.19 -0.91
CA ALA A 76 1.05 -24.28 0.55
C ALA A 76 0.56 -22.98 1.24
N GLY A 77 0.71 -21.83 0.59
CA GLY A 77 0.24 -20.53 1.10
C GLY A 77 -1.25 -20.25 0.93
N LEU A 78 -1.96 -20.97 0.06
CA LEU A 78 -3.39 -20.71 -0.23
C LEU A 78 -4.33 -20.80 0.99
N PRO A 79 -4.15 -21.75 1.94
CA PRO A 79 -4.93 -21.74 3.18
C PRO A 79 -4.75 -20.44 3.98
N ALA A 80 -3.51 -19.96 4.13
CA ALA A 80 -3.22 -18.72 4.86
C ALA A 80 -3.88 -17.50 4.19
N LEU A 81 -3.90 -17.43 2.86
CA LEU A 81 -4.62 -16.40 2.11
C LEU A 81 -6.12 -16.44 2.40
N THR A 82 -6.72 -17.63 2.43
CA THR A 82 -8.14 -17.81 2.71
C THR A 82 -8.49 -17.36 4.14
N GLU A 83 -7.67 -17.73 5.11
CA GLU A 83 -7.84 -17.33 6.51
C GLU A 83 -7.70 -15.81 6.70
N ALA A 84 -6.70 -15.19 6.06
CA ALA A 84 -6.50 -13.75 6.12
C ALA A 84 -7.66 -12.98 5.46
N ALA A 85 -8.16 -13.45 4.31
CA ALA A 85 -9.33 -12.87 3.64
C ALA A 85 -10.59 -12.97 4.52
N ALA A 86 -10.81 -14.11 5.16
CA ALA A 86 -11.93 -14.29 6.09
C ALA A 86 -11.82 -13.36 7.30
N ALA A 87 -10.63 -13.20 7.87
CA ALA A 87 -10.36 -12.30 8.99
C ALA A 87 -10.56 -10.83 8.59
N ALA A 88 -9.99 -10.41 7.47
CA ALA A 88 -10.14 -9.05 6.94
C ALA A 88 -11.62 -8.70 6.72
N ARG A 89 -12.39 -9.61 6.12
CA ARG A 89 -13.82 -9.40 5.90
C ARG A 89 -14.61 -9.24 7.19
N LYS A 90 -14.26 -9.99 8.25
CA LYS A 90 -14.89 -9.87 9.58
C LYS A 90 -14.64 -8.51 10.23
N LEU A 91 -13.48 -7.91 9.98
CA LEU A 91 -13.10 -6.57 10.46
C LEU A 91 -13.52 -5.44 9.50
N GLY A 92 -14.27 -5.74 8.43
CA GLY A 92 -14.78 -4.75 7.49
C GLY A 92 -13.78 -4.31 6.43
N CYS A 93 -12.57 -4.86 6.38
CA CYS A 93 -11.57 -4.55 5.37
C CYS A 93 -11.96 -5.13 4.01
N THR A 94 -11.75 -4.33 2.96
CA THR A 94 -12.06 -4.70 1.58
C THR A 94 -10.86 -4.58 0.64
N ARG A 95 -9.65 -4.44 1.18
CA ARG A 95 -8.40 -4.23 0.42
C ARG A 95 -7.31 -5.15 0.91
N CYS A 96 -6.57 -5.69 -0.06
CA CYS A 96 -5.38 -6.48 0.16
C CYS A 96 -4.34 -6.03 -0.88
N CYS A 97 -3.11 -5.77 -0.47
CA CYS A 97 -2.09 -5.20 -1.34
C CYS A 97 -0.85 -6.08 -1.42
N THR A 98 -0.13 -5.98 -2.54
CA THR A 98 1.20 -6.57 -2.74
C THR A 98 1.99 -5.71 -3.71
N TYR A 99 3.31 -5.73 -3.57
CA TYR A 99 4.23 -4.99 -4.46
C TYR A 99 4.74 -5.88 -5.60
N VAL A 100 5.15 -5.22 -6.70
CA VAL A 100 5.75 -5.83 -7.89
C VAL A 100 7.18 -5.32 -8.01
N LEU A 101 8.16 -6.19 -7.81
CA LEU A 101 9.56 -5.83 -7.97
C LEU A 101 9.88 -5.56 -9.44
N PRO A 102 10.66 -4.50 -9.74
CA PRO A 102 10.92 -4.04 -11.11
C PRO A 102 11.98 -4.85 -11.85
N SER A 103 12.58 -5.85 -11.21
CA SER A 103 13.49 -6.80 -11.82
C SER A 103 13.41 -8.17 -11.15
N THR A 104 13.93 -9.21 -11.80
CA THR A 104 13.83 -10.60 -11.35
C THR A 104 15.03 -11.44 -11.82
N ASP A 105 15.37 -12.51 -11.11
CA ASP A 105 16.34 -13.51 -11.56
C ASP A 105 15.72 -14.56 -12.49
N GLN A 106 14.41 -14.63 -12.57
CA GLN A 106 13.70 -15.58 -13.42
C GLN A 106 13.61 -15.05 -14.86
N MET A 107 13.45 -15.97 -15.83
CA MET A 107 13.17 -15.57 -17.23
C MET A 107 11.85 -14.80 -17.31
N PRO A 108 11.83 -13.54 -17.77
CA PRO A 108 10.67 -12.65 -17.66
C PRO A 108 9.38 -13.22 -18.24
N ALA A 109 9.42 -13.84 -19.41
CA ALA A 109 8.23 -14.42 -20.05
C ALA A 109 7.64 -15.58 -19.23
N HIS A 110 8.49 -16.44 -18.65
CA HIS A 110 8.07 -17.53 -17.78
C HIS A 110 7.47 -16.98 -16.46
N PHE A 111 8.19 -16.04 -15.84
CA PHE A 111 7.75 -15.40 -14.61
C PHE A 111 6.42 -14.65 -14.78
N MET A 112 6.27 -13.90 -15.87
CA MET A 112 5.02 -13.21 -16.20
C MET A 112 3.84 -14.19 -16.29
N ALA A 113 3.99 -15.30 -17.04
CA ALA A 113 2.93 -16.28 -17.19
C ALA A 113 2.55 -16.96 -15.86
N LEU A 114 3.55 -17.27 -15.03
CA LEU A 114 3.37 -17.86 -13.71
C LEU A 114 2.68 -16.91 -12.75
N ALA A 115 3.19 -15.69 -12.66
CA ALA A 115 2.69 -14.64 -11.78
C ALA A 115 1.25 -14.22 -12.13
N THR A 116 0.95 -14.08 -13.43
CA THR A 116 -0.43 -13.80 -13.91
C THR A 116 -1.41 -14.87 -13.43
N ARG A 117 -1.05 -16.16 -13.58
CA ARG A 117 -1.90 -17.27 -13.11
C ARG A 117 -2.09 -17.24 -11.59
N ARG A 118 -1.03 -17.02 -10.84
CA ARG A 118 -1.06 -17.00 -9.36
C ARG A 118 -1.83 -15.82 -8.81
N LEU A 119 -1.60 -14.61 -9.34
CA LEU A 119 -2.33 -13.42 -8.90
C LEU A 119 -3.82 -13.52 -9.26
N ARG A 120 -4.17 -14.16 -10.39
CA ARG A 120 -5.57 -14.49 -10.71
C ARG A 120 -6.19 -15.39 -9.63
N ILE A 121 -5.51 -16.44 -9.21
CA ILE A 121 -5.98 -17.33 -8.12
C ILE A 121 -6.13 -16.53 -6.82
N CYS A 122 -5.15 -15.69 -6.46
CA CYS A 122 -5.26 -14.83 -5.29
C CYS A 122 -6.47 -13.89 -5.38
N ALA A 123 -6.67 -13.25 -6.53
CA ALA A 123 -7.80 -12.36 -6.76
C ALA A 123 -9.15 -13.07 -6.65
N GLN A 124 -9.27 -14.30 -7.17
CA GLN A 124 -10.47 -15.13 -7.06
C GLN A 124 -10.78 -15.49 -5.59
N VAL A 125 -9.77 -15.90 -4.81
CA VAL A 125 -9.92 -16.16 -3.38
C VAL A 125 -10.37 -14.89 -2.66
N LEU A 126 -9.69 -13.77 -2.85
CA LEU A 126 -10.04 -12.48 -2.25
C LEU A 126 -11.43 -12.01 -2.67
N GLY A 127 -11.78 -12.17 -3.93
CA GLY A 127 -13.09 -11.82 -4.50
C GLY A 127 -14.26 -12.53 -3.84
N ALA A 128 -14.08 -13.81 -3.44
CA ALA A 128 -15.08 -14.56 -2.68
C ALA A 128 -15.41 -13.90 -1.32
N TYR A 129 -14.48 -13.14 -0.76
CA TYR A 129 -14.64 -12.34 0.46
C TYR A 129 -14.93 -10.86 0.20
N ARG A 130 -15.19 -10.46 -1.07
CA ARG A 130 -15.40 -9.08 -1.50
C ARG A 130 -14.22 -8.17 -1.18
N ILE A 131 -13.01 -8.69 -1.31
CA ILE A 131 -11.75 -7.96 -1.14
C ILE A 131 -11.13 -7.72 -2.51
N ARG A 132 -10.63 -6.51 -2.71
CA ARG A 132 -9.89 -6.11 -3.90
C ARG A 132 -8.40 -6.34 -3.67
N LEU A 133 -7.68 -6.69 -4.75
CA LEU A 133 -6.23 -6.86 -4.76
C LEU A 133 -5.56 -5.65 -5.42
N GLY A 134 -4.72 -4.93 -4.68
CA GLY A 134 -3.89 -3.84 -5.16
C GLY A 134 -2.49 -4.31 -5.53
N LEU A 135 -2.06 -4.00 -6.75
CA LEU A 135 -0.70 -4.23 -7.23
C LEU A 135 0.08 -2.91 -7.23
N GLU A 136 1.18 -2.86 -6.51
CA GLU A 136 2.06 -1.71 -6.44
C GLU A 136 3.21 -1.87 -7.42
N PHE A 137 3.34 -0.98 -8.39
CA PHE A 137 4.53 -0.90 -9.21
C PHE A 137 5.65 -0.18 -8.45
N VAL A 138 6.83 -0.78 -8.40
CA VAL A 138 7.99 -0.24 -7.66
C VAL A 138 8.92 0.50 -8.61
N GLY A 139 9.01 1.83 -8.43
CA GLY A 139 9.66 2.73 -9.38
C GLY A 139 11.17 2.98 -9.23
N PRO A 140 11.81 2.94 -8.04
CA PRO A 140 13.19 3.36 -7.85
C PRO A 140 14.21 2.66 -8.74
N HIS A 141 15.13 3.44 -9.33
CA HIS A 141 16.05 2.97 -10.37
C HIS A 141 16.96 1.83 -9.90
N HIS A 142 17.47 1.89 -8.66
CA HIS A 142 18.38 0.86 -8.12
C HIS A 142 17.73 -0.53 -8.07
N LEU A 143 16.41 -0.63 -7.92
CA LEU A 143 15.69 -1.91 -7.92
C LEU A 143 15.42 -2.42 -9.33
N ARG A 144 15.41 -1.56 -10.36
CA ARG A 144 15.24 -1.97 -11.77
C ARG A 144 16.40 -2.79 -12.29
N THR A 145 17.56 -2.71 -11.64
CA THR A 145 18.81 -3.39 -12.02
C THR A 145 19.36 -4.29 -10.91
N ALA A 146 18.59 -4.51 -9.85
CA ALA A 146 19.02 -5.32 -8.70
C ALA A 146 19.14 -6.81 -9.04
N TRP A 147 18.33 -7.30 -10.00
CA TRP A 147 18.33 -8.69 -10.47
C TRP A 147 18.60 -8.77 -11.95
N LYS A 148 18.79 -9.99 -12.49
CA LYS A 148 19.28 -10.25 -13.86
C LYS A 148 18.47 -9.65 -14.98
N HIS A 149 17.15 -9.60 -14.80
CA HIS A 149 16.23 -9.24 -15.86
C HIS A 149 15.28 -8.14 -15.39
N PRO A 150 15.01 -7.10 -16.21
CA PRO A 150 13.95 -6.13 -15.93
C PRO A 150 12.59 -6.84 -15.91
N PHE A 151 11.70 -6.31 -15.10
CA PHE A 151 10.31 -6.73 -15.04
C PHE A 151 9.38 -5.51 -15.09
N ILE A 152 8.17 -5.61 -14.57
CA ILE A 152 7.20 -4.50 -14.57
C ILE A 152 7.59 -3.47 -13.49
N TRP A 153 7.66 -2.20 -13.87
CA TRP A 153 7.96 -1.09 -12.98
C TRP A 153 7.25 0.22 -13.34
N THR A 154 6.50 0.27 -14.44
CA THR A 154 5.71 1.44 -14.82
C THR A 154 4.24 1.26 -14.46
N MET A 155 3.55 2.37 -14.24
CA MET A 155 2.10 2.36 -14.01
C MET A 155 1.35 1.73 -15.18
N GLN A 156 1.72 2.07 -16.43
CA GLN A 156 1.04 1.56 -17.61
C GLN A 156 1.22 0.05 -17.79
N ASP A 157 2.45 -0.46 -17.66
CA ASP A 157 2.71 -1.91 -17.74
C ASP A 157 1.95 -2.68 -16.66
N THR A 158 1.79 -2.06 -15.48
CA THR A 158 1.01 -2.65 -14.37
C THR A 158 -0.48 -2.69 -14.69
N LEU A 159 -1.02 -1.64 -15.29
CA LEU A 159 -2.42 -1.62 -15.76
C LEU A 159 -2.65 -2.67 -16.85
N ASP A 160 -1.75 -2.78 -17.82
CA ASP A 160 -1.83 -3.80 -18.89
C ASP A 160 -1.75 -5.22 -18.30
N TRP A 161 -0.95 -5.40 -17.25
CA TRP A 161 -0.87 -6.67 -16.55
C TRP A 161 -2.14 -6.98 -15.74
N ILE A 162 -2.72 -5.98 -15.08
CA ILE A 162 -4.02 -6.10 -14.39
C ILE A 162 -5.10 -6.58 -15.37
N ASP A 163 -5.14 -5.99 -16.58
CA ASP A 163 -6.06 -6.44 -17.62
C ASP A 163 -5.78 -7.89 -18.05
N ALA A 164 -4.51 -8.29 -18.17
CA ALA A 164 -4.13 -9.67 -18.46
C ALA A 164 -4.45 -10.67 -17.33
N ILE A 165 -4.43 -10.25 -16.06
CA ILE A 165 -4.91 -11.04 -14.93
C ILE A 165 -6.40 -11.32 -15.09
N GLY A 166 -7.19 -10.34 -15.56
CA GLY A 166 -8.57 -10.52 -16.00
C GLY A 166 -9.60 -10.73 -14.89
N GLU A 167 -9.29 -10.30 -13.65
CA GLU A 167 -10.22 -10.35 -12.53
C GLU A 167 -10.70 -8.93 -12.16
N PRO A 168 -12.00 -8.69 -12.02
CA PRO A 168 -12.55 -7.34 -11.85
C PRO A 168 -12.21 -6.69 -10.50
N ASN A 169 -11.71 -7.45 -9.54
CA ASN A 169 -11.31 -6.96 -8.22
C ASN A 169 -9.80 -6.67 -8.12
N VAL A 170 -9.04 -6.71 -9.21
CA VAL A 170 -7.63 -6.29 -9.25
C VAL A 170 -7.52 -4.85 -9.70
N GLY A 171 -6.61 -4.10 -9.10
CA GLY A 171 -6.30 -2.73 -9.45
C GLY A 171 -4.95 -2.29 -8.89
N LEU A 172 -4.67 -1.00 -8.91
CA LEU A 172 -3.42 -0.44 -8.43
C LEU A 172 -3.43 -0.24 -6.90
N LEU A 173 -2.32 -0.55 -6.25
CA LEU A 173 -1.86 0.21 -5.11
C LEU A 173 -1.00 1.35 -5.68
N LEU A 174 -1.48 2.57 -5.54
CA LEU A 174 -0.85 3.76 -6.09
C LEU A 174 -0.05 4.48 -5.00
N ASP A 175 1.27 4.40 -5.07
CA ASP A 175 2.18 5.05 -4.13
C ASP A 175 2.76 6.33 -4.75
N ALA A 176 2.73 7.43 -4.00
CA ALA A 176 3.25 8.74 -4.42
C ALA A 176 4.76 8.70 -4.72
N TYR A 177 5.53 7.86 -3.99
CA TYR A 177 6.97 7.67 -4.24
C TYR A 177 7.24 7.01 -5.60
N HIS A 178 6.45 5.99 -5.92
CA HIS A 178 6.57 5.28 -7.17
C HIS A 178 6.03 6.08 -8.34
N TRP A 179 5.00 6.91 -8.11
CA TRP A 179 4.57 7.92 -9.08
C TRP A 179 5.70 8.90 -9.40
N HIS A 180 6.37 9.46 -8.39
CA HIS A 180 7.48 10.40 -8.54
C HIS A 180 8.69 9.72 -9.22
N THR A 181 9.11 8.54 -8.76
CA THR A 181 10.29 7.83 -9.31
C THR A 181 10.08 7.28 -10.72
N ASN A 182 8.84 7.23 -11.19
CA ASN A 182 8.49 6.99 -12.59
C ASN A 182 8.40 8.27 -13.43
N SER A 183 8.64 9.44 -12.83
CA SER A 183 8.49 10.75 -13.50
C SER A 183 7.11 10.96 -14.11
N LEU A 184 6.07 10.40 -13.49
CA LEU A 184 4.69 10.57 -13.89
C LEU A 184 4.19 11.97 -13.50
N THR A 185 3.22 12.48 -14.25
CA THR A 185 2.62 13.79 -14.05
C THR A 185 1.21 13.69 -13.47
N VAL A 186 0.68 14.80 -13.00
CA VAL A 186 -0.73 14.94 -12.60
C VAL A 186 -1.67 14.50 -13.73
N THR A 187 -1.34 14.81 -14.99
CA THR A 187 -2.13 14.41 -16.16
C THR A 187 -2.20 12.88 -16.34
N ASP A 188 -1.17 12.14 -15.94
CA ASP A 188 -1.19 10.68 -16.01
C ASP A 188 -2.15 10.09 -14.96
N LEU A 189 -2.23 10.71 -13.78
CA LEU A 189 -3.21 10.33 -12.75
C LEU A 189 -4.65 10.67 -13.18
N GLU A 190 -4.86 11.81 -13.83
CA GLU A 190 -6.19 12.24 -14.29
C GLU A 190 -6.78 11.34 -15.38
N ARG A 191 -5.98 10.46 -15.99
CA ARG A 191 -6.45 9.43 -16.95
C ARG A 191 -6.99 8.19 -16.25
N LEU A 192 -6.67 7.99 -14.99
CA LEU A 192 -7.15 6.84 -14.24
C LEU A 192 -8.65 6.98 -13.93
N GLN A 193 -9.30 5.84 -13.79
CA GLN A 193 -10.65 5.76 -13.24
C GLN A 193 -10.57 5.37 -11.77
N PRO A 194 -11.44 5.88 -10.88
CA PRO A 194 -11.40 5.57 -9.44
C PRO A 194 -11.39 4.07 -9.14
N HIS A 195 -12.11 3.29 -9.95
CA HIS A 195 -12.19 1.84 -9.77
C HIS A 195 -10.88 1.10 -10.10
N GLN A 196 -9.94 1.73 -10.82
CA GLN A 196 -8.62 1.15 -11.07
C GLN A 196 -7.69 1.26 -9.85
N ILE A 197 -8.02 2.12 -8.87
CA ILE A 197 -7.23 2.31 -7.66
C ILE A 197 -7.86 1.51 -6.52
N VAL A 198 -7.09 0.62 -5.91
CA VAL A 198 -7.50 -0.17 -4.75
C VAL A 198 -7.14 0.54 -3.46
N HIS A 199 -5.94 1.08 -3.40
CA HIS A 199 -5.37 1.73 -2.23
C HIS A 199 -4.36 2.79 -2.64
N VAL A 200 -4.05 3.74 -1.76
CA VAL A 200 -3.06 4.80 -2.02
C VAL A 200 -2.09 4.87 -0.87
N HIS A 201 -0.78 4.87 -1.18
CA HIS A 201 0.26 5.20 -0.22
C HIS A 201 0.77 6.64 -0.41
N LEU A 202 1.02 7.31 0.71
CA LEU A 202 1.53 8.68 0.77
C LEU A 202 2.81 8.73 1.59
N ASN A 203 3.81 9.37 1.04
CA ASN A 203 5.13 9.61 1.60
C ASN A 203 5.76 10.79 0.85
N ASP A 204 7.03 11.08 1.09
CA ASP A 204 7.74 12.11 0.33
C ASP A 204 9.18 11.68 0.05
N ALA A 205 9.85 12.36 -0.86
CA ALA A 205 11.21 12.07 -1.29
C ALA A 205 12.15 13.25 -0.99
N LYS A 206 13.39 12.92 -0.64
CA LYS A 206 14.47 13.90 -0.52
C LYS A 206 14.74 14.58 -1.86
N ASP A 207 15.27 15.80 -1.82
CA ASP A 207 15.69 16.53 -3.01
C ASP A 207 16.98 15.92 -3.61
N LEU A 208 16.79 14.87 -4.37
CA LEU A 208 17.81 14.12 -5.07
C LEU A 208 17.37 13.83 -6.52
N PRO A 209 18.33 13.65 -7.45
CA PRO A 209 18.01 13.14 -8.78
C PRO A 209 17.23 11.81 -8.69
N VAL A 210 16.22 11.63 -9.53
CA VAL A 210 15.31 10.48 -9.50
C VAL A 210 16.04 9.12 -9.58
N ASP A 211 17.16 9.07 -10.29
CA ASP A 211 17.99 7.88 -10.43
C ASP A 211 18.85 7.56 -9.18
N GLN A 212 18.93 8.48 -8.22
CA GLN A 212 19.66 8.34 -6.96
C GLN A 212 18.73 8.10 -5.76
N ILE A 213 17.44 8.23 -5.94
CA ILE A 213 16.44 8.00 -4.89
C ILE A 213 16.34 6.49 -4.58
N LEU A 214 16.46 6.14 -3.30
CA LEU A 214 16.35 4.76 -2.81
C LEU A 214 14.95 4.51 -2.24
N ASP A 215 14.43 3.30 -2.44
CA ASP A 215 13.08 2.92 -2.03
C ASP A 215 12.84 3.01 -0.51
N ASN A 216 13.86 2.69 0.27
CA ASN A 216 13.81 2.74 1.73
C ASN A 216 14.42 4.02 2.33
N ASP A 217 14.41 5.13 1.61
CA ASP A 217 14.90 6.43 2.09
C ASP A 217 13.82 7.51 1.97
N ARG A 218 12.60 7.14 2.33
CA ARG A 218 11.41 8.01 2.28
C ARG A 218 11.36 8.94 3.49
N ILE A 219 10.69 10.07 3.33
CA ILE A 219 10.45 11.06 4.39
C ILE A 219 8.96 11.36 4.53
N TYR A 220 8.62 12.18 5.53
CA TYR A 220 7.23 12.47 5.87
C TYR A 220 6.57 13.37 4.82
N PRO A 221 5.25 13.20 4.55
CA PRO A 221 4.53 14.02 3.59
C PRO A 221 4.70 15.51 3.85
N GLY A 222 5.02 16.28 2.81
CA GLY A 222 5.23 17.72 2.86
C GLY A 222 6.62 18.17 3.32
N GLU A 223 7.54 17.24 3.55
CA GLU A 223 8.92 17.55 3.90
C GLU A 223 9.90 17.42 2.72
N GLY A 224 9.43 16.94 1.57
CA GLY A 224 10.26 16.68 0.40
C GLY A 224 9.83 17.42 -0.84
N ILE A 225 10.12 16.80 -1.99
CA ILE A 225 9.98 17.42 -3.32
C ILE A 225 8.82 16.86 -4.14
N ILE A 226 8.12 15.83 -3.67
CA ILE A 226 6.99 15.25 -4.43
C ILE A 226 5.85 16.28 -4.45
N ASP A 227 5.27 16.51 -5.62
CA ASP A 227 4.07 17.35 -5.76
C ASP A 227 2.83 16.64 -5.17
N LEU A 228 2.84 16.42 -3.84
CA LEU A 228 1.75 15.78 -3.12
C LEU A 228 0.43 16.56 -3.21
N PRO A 229 0.42 17.90 -3.19
CA PRO A 229 -0.81 18.64 -3.45
C PRO A 229 -1.41 18.35 -4.83
N GLY A 230 -0.58 18.34 -5.89
CA GLY A 230 -1.01 17.97 -7.25
C GLY A 230 -1.48 16.53 -7.34
N PHE A 231 -0.78 15.59 -6.69
CA PHE A 231 -1.16 14.18 -6.60
C PHE A 231 -2.55 14.00 -5.95
N LEU A 232 -2.77 14.59 -4.78
CA LEU A 232 -4.05 14.52 -4.06
C LEU A 232 -5.18 15.24 -4.82
N HIS A 233 -4.88 16.39 -5.44
CA HIS A 233 -5.84 17.11 -6.27
C HIS A 233 -6.31 16.26 -7.47
N ALA A 234 -5.39 15.58 -8.15
CA ALA A 234 -5.72 14.68 -9.25
C ALA A 234 -6.61 13.52 -8.80
N LEU A 235 -6.28 12.88 -7.67
CA LEU A 235 -7.11 11.82 -7.10
C LEU A 235 -8.52 12.30 -6.78
N ASN A 236 -8.65 13.46 -6.16
CA ASN A 236 -9.95 14.07 -5.88
C ASN A 236 -10.73 14.40 -7.17
N LYS A 237 -10.06 14.94 -8.17
CA LYS A 237 -10.65 15.30 -9.46
C LYS A 237 -11.23 14.09 -10.20
N ILE A 238 -10.57 12.95 -10.16
CA ILE A 238 -11.10 11.71 -10.76
C ILE A 238 -12.18 11.04 -9.89
N GLY A 239 -12.45 11.54 -8.68
CA GLY A 239 -13.48 11.01 -7.78
C GLY A 239 -12.99 9.89 -6.86
N TYR A 240 -11.70 9.76 -6.60
CA TYR A 240 -11.19 8.86 -5.57
C TYR A 240 -11.51 9.44 -4.19
N THR A 241 -12.21 8.69 -3.36
CA THR A 241 -12.71 9.15 -2.03
C THR A 241 -12.24 8.30 -0.87
N ASP A 242 -11.45 7.28 -1.15
CA ASP A 242 -11.06 6.24 -0.22
C ASP A 242 -9.79 6.58 0.57
N PHE A 243 -9.13 5.59 1.17
CA PHE A 243 -7.97 5.78 2.04
C PHE A 243 -6.73 6.26 1.28
N VAL A 244 -6.03 7.21 1.90
CA VAL A 244 -4.68 7.64 1.56
C VAL A 244 -3.83 7.38 2.79
N THR A 245 -3.02 6.34 2.75
CA THR A 245 -2.32 5.78 3.92
C THR A 245 -0.83 6.10 3.84
N GLN A 246 -0.27 6.61 4.94
CA GLN A 246 1.16 6.86 5.03
C GLN A 246 1.96 5.57 5.07
N GLU A 247 3.00 5.47 4.23
CA GLU A 247 4.01 4.44 4.31
C GLU A 247 5.41 5.05 4.14
N ILE A 248 6.20 5.09 5.22
CA ILE A 248 7.53 5.70 5.20
C ILE A 248 8.57 4.63 5.47
N LEU A 249 9.13 4.05 4.41
CA LEU A 249 10.25 3.12 4.51
C LEU A 249 11.53 3.89 4.78
N THR A 250 12.22 3.55 5.87
CA THR A 250 13.47 4.20 6.31
C THR A 250 14.62 3.20 6.33
N PRO A 251 15.88 3.63 6.07
CA PRO A 251 17.04 2.75 6.08
C PRO A 251 17.38 2.19 7.47
N SER A 252 16.92 2.85 8.52
CA SER A 252 17.00 2.40 9.91
C SER A 252 15.77 2.87 10.67
N ALA A 253 15.40 2.18 11.74
CA ALA A 253 14.29 2.60 12.58
C ALA A 253 14.53 4.02 13.11
N PRO A 254 13.53 4.91 13.04
CA PRO A 254 13.60 6.23 13.67
C PRO A 254 13.88 6.11 15.18
N THR A 255 14.59 7.10 15.71
CA THR A 255 14.98 7.16 17.13
C THR A 255 14.04 7.99 17.99
N GLU A 256 13.22 8.82 17.34
CA GLU A 256 12.17 9.62 17.97
C GLU A 256 11.05 8.73 18.51
N SER A 257 10.29 9.22 19.47
CA SER A 257 9.14 8.50 20.01
C SER A 257 8.03 8.33 18.98
N PRO A 258 7.24 7.25 19.03
CA PRO A 258 6.08 7.07 18.16
C PRO A 258 5.10 8.25 18.20
N GLU A 259 4.92 8.87 19.36
CA GLU A 259 4.08 10.06 19.57
C GLU A 259 4.56 11.24 18.73
N GLU A 260 5.86 11.54 18.77
CA GLU A 260 6.46 12.63 17.98
C GLU A 260 6.34 12.35 16.48
N LEU A 261 6.60 11.11 16.06
CA LEU A 261 6.54 10.71 14.65
C LEU A 261 5.11 10.74 14.09
N VAL A 262 4.12 10.31 14.89
CA VAL A 262 2.69 10.43 14.50
C VAL A 262 2.25 11.89 14.43
N GLN A 263 2.71 12.77 15.33
CA GLN A 263 2.41 14.20 15.24
C GLN A 263 3.07 14.84 14.01
N ARG A 264 4.28 14.41 13.64
CA ARG A 264 4.96 14.81 12.40
C ARG A 264 4.13 14.40 11.17
N SER A 265 3.63 13.16 11.14
CA SER A 265 2.71 12.66 10.11
C SER A 265 1.43 13.49 10.02
N LYS A 266 0.78 13.75 11.16
CA LYS A 266 -0.42 14.60 11.23
C LYS A 266 -0.19 15.98 10.64
N LYS A 267 0.93 16.62 11.00
CA LYS A 267 1.31 17.94 10.47
C LYS A 267 1.50 17.89 8.95
N GLY A 268 2.22 16.89 8.45
CA GLY A 268 2.43 16.71 7.02
C GLY A 268 1.11 16.52 6.26
N TYR A 269 0.23 15.65 6.75
CA TYR A 269 -1.11 15.47 6.16
C TYR A 269 -1.92 16.77 6.13
N ALA A 270 -1.97 17.50 7.24
CA ALA A 270 -2.70 18.76 7.30
C ALA A 270 -2.16 19.77 6.26
N GLN A 271 -0.85 19.85 6.10
CA GLN A 271 -0.20 20.72 5.12
C GLN A 271 -0.55 20.34 3.69
N VAL A 272 -0.34 19.07 3.29
CA VAL A 272 -0.50 18.65 1.89
C VAL A 272 -1.97 18.58 1.47
N PHE A 273 -2.88 18.17 2.36
CA PHE A 273 -4.32 18.17 2.09
C PHE A 273 -4.85 19.60 1.95
N SER A 274 -4.48 20.51 2.87
CA SER A 274 -4.86 21.92 2.76
C SER A 274 -4.36 22.56 1.47
N ALA A 275 -3.12 22.26 1.06
CA ALA A 275 -2.55 22.77 -0.19
C ALA A 275 -3.25 22.20 -1.43
N ALA A 276 -3.80 20.99 -1.33
CA ALA A 276 -4.62 20.36 -2.38
C ALA A 276 -6.08 20.86 -2.42
N GLY A 277 -6.50 21.70 -1.45
CA GLY A 277 -7.88 22.18 -1.32
C GLY A 277 -8.85 21.15 -0.72
N LEU A 278 -8.35 20.26 0.17
CA LEU A 278 -9.07 19.13 0.77
C LEU A 278 -9.19 19.22 2.29
#